data_6432173ec9e2964fe42ffeee82953e21
#
_entry.id   6432173ec9e2964fe42ffeee82953e21
#
_cell.length_a   1.000
_cell.length_b   1.000
_cell.length_c   1.000
_cell.angle_alpha   90.00
_cell.angle_beta   90.00
_cell.angle_gamma   90.00
#
_symmetry.space_group_name_H-M   'P 1'
#
loop_
_entity.id
_entity.type
_entity.pdbx_description
1 polymer ?
#
loop_
_entity_poly.entity_id
_entity_poly.type
_entity_poly.pdbx_seq_one_letter_code
_entity_poly.pdbx_strand_id
1 'polypeptide(L)'
;RRGLPRMPSPLKRLQRNGGLADRLANRLIWTFAGSRRHVATETPLVSFTFDDVPDSALNRGATILENHGVRGTFYIAGGLAGLVEPDRALITPEGCRELAERGHEVGCHTFSHRRIRDISRGELSRDLDRNTAYLASAGVARPPTNFAFPYNAAWPAARPEFRRRFRSCRGAGEAINRGLVDPLMLKAVEIRQPEAEARAQIRWIDDVAEAKGWLVFFTHDIAPHPTAHGCTSETFDRLVT
;
A
#
# COMPACT_ATOMS: atom_id res chain seq x y z
N ARG A 1 20.84 -39.67 2.09
CA ARG A 1 19.43 -39.17 2.11
C ARG A 1 19.44 -37.82 1.41
N ARG A 2 19.02 -37.77 0.17
CA ARG A 2 18.88 -36.50 -0.61
C ARG A 2 17.55 -35.85 -0.15
N GLY A 3 17.63 -34.66 0.47
CA GLY A 3 16.47 -33.89 0.86
C GLY A 3 15.68 -33.45 -0.38
N LEU A 4 14.37 -33.66 -0.36
CA LEU A 4 13.43 -33.17 -1.39
C LEU A 4 13.48 -31.63 -1.43
N PRO A 5 13.44 -31.01 -2.61
CA PRO A 5 13.40 -29.55 -2.73
C PRO A 5 12.09 -29.03 -2.08
N ARG A 6 12.22 -28.14 -1.12
CA ARG A 6 11.08 -27.47 -0.48
C ARG A 6 10.27 -26.75 -1.54
N MET A 7 9.04 -27.13 -1.74
CA MET A 7 8.07 -26.40 -2.55
C MET A 7 7.92 -24.98 -2.00
N PRO A 8 7.98 -23.94 -2.81
CA PRO A 8 7.71 -22.58 -2.35
C PRO A 8 6.27 -22.49 -1.81
N SER A 9 6.07 -21.74 -0.72
CA SER A 9 4.75 -21.53 -0.13
C SER A 9 3.76 -21.01 -1.18
N PRO A 10 2.45 -21.36 -1.08
CA PRO A 10 1.44 -20.89 -2.03
C PRO A 10 1.42 -19.36 -2.19
N LEU A 11 1.77 -18.61 -1.13
CA LEU A 11 1.87 -17.15 -1.14
C LEU A 11 3.00 -16.62 -2.03
N LYS A 12 4.18 -17.29 -2.07
CA LYS A 12 5.28 -16.89 -2.99
C LYS A 12 4.94 -17.05 -4.48
N ARG A 13 3.98 -17.93 -4.84
CA ARG A 13 3.47 -18.04 -6.22
C ARG A 13 2.55 -16.87 -6.60
N LEU A 14 1.91 -16.22 -5.65
CA LEU A 14 0.97 -15.12 -5.88
C LEU A 14 1.65 -13.75 -6.02
N GLN A 15 2.86 -13.59 -5.51
CA GLN A 15 3.62 -12.32 -5.50
C GLN A 15 4.37 -11.98 -6.81
N ARG A 16 4.24 -12.78 -7.88
CA ARG A 16 4.88 -12.44 -9.16
C ARG A 16 4.14 -11.27 -9.82
N ASN A 17 4.87 -10.17 -10.02
CA ASN A 17 4.58 -8.93 -10.76
C ASN A 17 3.30 -8.97 -11.59
N GLY A 18 2.46 -7.97 -11.45
CA GLY A 18 1.20 -7.83 -12.19
C GLY A 18 1.38 -8.20 -13.65
N GLY A 19 0.64 -9.22 -14.11
CA GLY A 19 0.73 -9.72 -15.48
C GLY A 19 0.39 -8.59 -16.48
N LEU A 20 0.66 -8.83 -17.77
CA LEU A 20 0.33 -7.88 -18.84
C LEU A 20 -1.11 -7.36 -18.74
N ALA A 21 -2.05 -8.21 -18.33
CA ALA A 21 -3.45 -7.85 -18.12
C ALA A 21 -3.65 -6.77 -17.01
N ASP A 22 -2.90 -6.85 -15.90
CA ASP A 22 -2.98 -5.86 -14.81
C ASP A 22 -2.42 -4.51 -15.27
N ARG A 23 -1.32 -4.52 -16.02
CA ARG A 23 -0.73 -3.29 -16.59
C ARG A 23 -1.67 -2.62 -17.58
N LEU A 24 -2.32 -3.41 -18.44
CA LEU A 24 -3.31 -2.90 -19.39
C LEU A 24 -4.56 -2.36 -18.67
N ALA A 25 -5.08 -3.07 -17.67
CA ALA A 25 -6.21 -2.62 -16.87
C ALA A 25 -5.91 -1.29 -16.15
N ASN A 26 -4.75 -1.17 -15.52
CA ASN A 26 -4.31 0.06 -14.88
C ASN A 26 -4.19 1.21 -15.90
N ARG A 27 -3.58 0.95 -17.07
CA ARG A 27 -3.44 1.95 -18.13
C ARG A 27 -4.79 2.42 -18.65
N LEU A 28 -5.75 1.51 -18.84
CA LEU A 28 -7.13 1.86 -19.24
C LEU A 28 -7.80 2.77 -18.21
N ILE A 29 -7.65 2.47 -16.91
CA ILE A 29 -8.20 3.30 -15.84
C ILE A 29 -7.57 4.70 -15.90
N TRP A 30 -6.25 4.82 -15.96
CA TRP A 30 -5.57 6.13 -16.02
C TRP A 30 -5.95 6.93 -17.27
N THR A 31 -6.21 6.27 -18.40
CA THR A 31 -6.55 6.93 -19.65
C THR A 31 -8.02 7.37 -19.71
N PHE A 32 -8.93 6.50 -19.25
CA PHE A 32 -10.38 6.65 -19.45
C PHE A 32 -11.15 6.91 -18.15
N ALA A 33 -10.48 7.16 -17.03
CA ALA A 33 -11.16 7.38 -15.77
C ALA A 33 -12.02 8.65 -15.78
N GLY A 34 -13.33 8.47 -15.60
CA GLY A 34 -14.31 9.55 -15.65
C GLY A 34 -14.45 10.39 -14.37
N SER A 35 -13.61 10.16 -13.33
CA SER A 35 -13.75 10.85 -12.02
C SER A 35 -12.51 11.64 -11.66
N ARG A 36 -11.92 12.34 -12.64
CA ARG A 36 -10.72 13.15 -12.39
C ARG A 36 -11.08 14.40 -11.59
N ARG A 37 -10.20 14.72 -10.64
CA ARG A 37 -10.23 15.99 -9.91
C ARG A 37 -8.94 16.73 -10.16
N HIS A 38 -9.02 18.05 -10.14
CA HIS A 38 -7.81 18.88 -10.25
C HIS A 38 -7.10 18.88 -8.89
N VAL A 39 -5.87 18.39 -8.87
CA VAL A 39 -4.96 18.45 -7.73
C VAL A 39 -3.93 19.52 -8.02
N ALA A 40 -4.03 20.62 -7.28
CA ALA A 40 -3.04 21.68 -7.22
C ALA A 40 -2.73 21.94 -5.76
N THR A 41 -1.46 21.94 -5.40
CA THR A 41 -1.00 22.18 -4.03
C THR A 41 -0.10 23.40 -4.03
N GLU A 42 -0.24 24.30 -3.05
CA GLU A 42 0.66 25.43 -2.86
C GLU A 42 2.03 24.96 -2.37
N THR A 43 2.01 23.94 -1.50
CA THR A 43 3.20 23.27 -1.01
C THR A 43 3.27 21.82 -1.52
N PRO A 44 4.46 21.26 -1.74
CA PRO A 44 4.59 19.84 -2.07
C PRO A 44 4.06 18.97 -0.92
N LEU A 45 3.38 17.87 -1.26
CA LEU A 45 2.88 16.90 -0.29
C LEU A 45 3.55 15.56 -0.53
N VAL A 46 4.01 14.93 0.55
CA VAL A 46 4.55 13.56 0.52
C VAL A 46 3.78 12.70 1.52
N SER A 47 3.34 11.52 1.09
CA SER A 47 2.71 10.52 1.95
C SER A 47 3.49 9.22 1.91
N PHE A 48 3.71 8.61 3.07
CA PHE A 48 4.32 7.29 3.22
C PHE A 48 3.26 6.27 3.56
N THR A 49 3.22 5.18 2.80
CA THR A 49 2.21 4.13 2.96
C THR A 49 2.85 2.75 3.03
N PHE A 50 2.18 1.82 3.73
CA PHE A 50 2.66 0.45 3.92
C PHE A 50 1.58 -0.52 3.51
N ASP A 51 1.96 -1.56 2.75
CA ASP A 51 1.08 -2.63 2.31
C ASP A 51 1.34 -3.92 3.10
N ASP A 52 0.33 -4.79 3.21
CA ASP A 52 0.33 -6.03 3.99
C ASP A 52 0.61 -5.82 5.48
N VAL A 53 1.34 -4.79 5.79
CA VAL A 53 1.76 -4.34 7.12
C VAL A 53 2.46 -5.47 7.91
N PRO A 54 3.70 -5.83 7.56
CA PRO A 54 4.55 -6.59 8.45
C PRO A 54 4.71 -5.88 9.81
N ASP A 55 4.96 -6.65 10.87
CA ASP A 55 5.20 -6.11 12.22
C ASP A 55 6.34 -5.09 12.25
N SER A 56 7.34 -5.24 11.39
CA SER A 56 8.44 -4.30 11.21
C SER A 56 8.00 -2.94 10.66
N ALA A 57 6.89 -2.87 9.92
CA ALA A 57 6.29 -1.61 9.50
C ALA A 57 5.73 -0.83 10.71
N LEU A 58 5.10 -1.52 11.67
CA LEU A 58 4.68 -0.92 12.94
C LEU A 58 5.92 -0.57 13.80
N ASN A 59 6.77 -1.56 14.09
CA ASN A 59 7.82 -1.43 15.10
C ASN A 59 8.95 -0.46 14.70
N ARG A 60 9.20 -0.31 13.39
CA ARG A 60 10.28 0.54 12.84
C ARG A 60 9.73 1.63 11.95
N GLY A 61 8.91 1.29 10.96
CA GLY A 61 8.39 2.25 9.99
C GLY A 61 7.59 3.36 10.66
N ALA A 62 6.62 3.02 11.50
CA ALA A 62 5.82 3.99 12.23
C ALA A 62 6.69 4.85 13.18
N THR A 63 7.64 4.21 13.89
CA THR A 63 8.55 4.92 14.81
C THR A 63 9.46 5.92 14.07
N ILE A 64 9.99 5.56 12.91
CA ILE A 64 10.78 6.49 12.09
C ILE A 64 9.92 7.70 11.68
N LEU A 65 8.70 7.47 11.17
CA LEU A 65 7.80 8.56 10.82
C LEU A 65 7.53 9.50 12.01
N GLU A 66 7.26 8.94 13.17
CA GLU A 66 6.97 9.69 14.40
C GLU A 66 8.16 10.52 14.88
N ASN A 67 9.38 10.02 14.77
CA ASN A 67 10.60 10.75 15.11
C ASN A 67 10.75 12.03 14.27
N HIS A 68 10.19 12.04 13.06
CA HIS A 68 10.13 13.23 12.19
C HIS A 68 8.79 13.99 12.29
N GLY A 69 7.93 13.65 13.25
CA GLY A 69 6.61 14.31 13.41
C GLY A 69 5.60 13.96 12.31
N VAL A 70 5.85 12.93 11.53
CA VAL A 70 5.02 12.49 10.39
C VAL A 70 4.11 11.34 10.78
N ARG A 71 2.97 11.19 10.10
CA ARG A 71 2.09 10.02 10.21
C ARG A 71 1.96 9.35 8.83
N GLY A 72 1.87 8.02 8.84
CA GLY A 72 1.73 7.20 7.63
C GLY A 72 0.35 6.58 7.51
N THR A 73 0.09 5.96 6.36
CA THR A 73 -1.10 5.15 6.09
C THR A 73 -0.70 3.67 5.98
N PHE A 74 -1.38 2.81 6.74
CA PHE A 74 -1.10 1.37 6.81
C PHE A 74 -2.29 0.60 6.24
N TYR A 75 -2.10 -0.02 5.06
CA TYR A 75 -3.13 -0.77 4.35
C TYR A 75 -3.14 -2.23 4.79
N ILE A 76 -4.15 -2.61 5.56
CA ILE A 76 -4.24 -3.90 6.24
C ILE A 76 -5.21 -4.83 5.51
N ALA A 77 -4.74 -6.04 5.22
CA ALA A 77 -5.56 -7.16 4.76
C ALA A 77 -5.82 -8.09 5.97
N GLY A 78 -7.02 -8.01 6.54
CA GLY A 78 -7.33 -8.70 7.80
C GLY A 78 -7.16 -10.22 7.77
N GLY A 79 -7.29 -10.84 6.60
CA GLY A 79 -7.05 -12.28 6.45
C GLY A 79 -5.58 -12.70 6.48
N LEU A 80 -4.66 -11.74 6.43
CA LEU A 80 -3.23 -11.98 6.59
C LEU A 80 -2.74 -11.72 8.01
N ALA A 81 -3.55 -11.05 8.83
CA ALA A 81 -3.14 -10.62 10.16
C ALA A 81 -2.70 -11.80 11.05
N GLY A 82 -1.58 -11.62 11.75
CA GLY A 82 -0.98 -12.62 12.62
C GLY A 82 -0.30 -13.79 11.89
N LEU A 83 -0.26 -13.80 10.56
CA LEU A 83 0.49 -14.82 9.83
C LEU A 83 1.99 -14.62 9.99
N VAL A 84 2.71 -15.72 10.20
CA VAL A 84 4.16 -15.75 10.24
C VAL A 84 4.67 -16.42 8.97
N GLU A 85 5.38 -15.65 8.16
CA GLU A 85 6.08 -16.10 6.97
C GLU A 85 7.56 -16.36 7.28
N PRO A 86 8.31 -17.05 6.43
CA PRO A 86 9.71 -17.37 6.71
C PRO A 86 10.64 -16.15 6.91
N ASP A 87 10.27 -15.01 6.34
CA ASP A 87 11.06 -13.78 6.27
C ASP A 87 10.39 -12.58 6.96
N ARG A 88 9.13 -12.71 7.40
CA ARG A 88 8.39 -11.65 8.11
C ARG A 88 7.20 -12.19 8.89
N ALA A 89 6.82 -11.51 9.96
CA ALA A 89 5.53 -11.69 10.61
C ALA A 89 4.61 -10.53 10.22
N LEU A 90 3.32 -10.80 10.06
CA LEU A 90 2.34 -9.77 9.72
C LEU A 90 1.64 -9.25 10.99
N ILE A 91 1.19 -8.00 10.92
CA ILE A 91 0.61 -7.26 12.04
C ILE A 91 -0.52 -8.06 12.72
N THR A 92 -0.58 -7.99 14.05
CA THR A 92 -1.65 -8.59 14.85
C THR A 92 -2.84 -7.62 14.99
N PRO A 93 -4.02 -8.09 15.47
CA PRO A 93 -5.14 -7.20 15.80
C PRO A 93 -4.73 -6.09 16.79
N GLU A 94 -3.89 -6.41 17.78
CA GLU A 94 -3.37 -5.45 18.75
C GLU A 94 -2.52 -4.38 18.07
N GLY A 95 -1.65 -4.79 17.13
CA GLY A 95 -0.84 -3.86 16.33
C GLY A 95 -1.70 -2.94 15.43
N CYS A 96 -2.82 -3.43 14.88
CA CYS A 96 -3.76 -2.60 14.14
C CYS A 96 -4.34 -1.48 15.01
N ARG A 97 -4.72 -1.81 16.25
CA ARG A 97 -5.21 -0.83 17.24
C ARG A 97 -4.11 0.16 17.61
N GLU A 98 -2.90 -0.35 17.89
CA GLU A 98 -1.74 0.49 18.26
C GLU A 98 -1.44 1.53 17.17
N LEU A 99 -1.43 1.17 15.88
CA LEU A 99 -1.25 2.13 14.79
C LEU A 99 -2.28 3.26 14.85
N ALA A 100 -3.55 2.91 15.06
CA ALA A 100 -4.63 3.90 15.14
C ALA A 100 -4.51 4.81 16.37
N GLU A 101 -4.14 4.26 17.54
CA GLU A 101 -3.92 5.00 18.79
C GLU A 101 -2.71 5.93 18.69
N ARG A 102 -1.66 5.54 17.95
CA ARG A 102 -0.49 6.37 17.65
C ARG A 102 -0.77 7.45 16.60
N GLY A 103 -2.02 7.52 16.08
CA GLY A 103 -2.47 8.56 15.16
C GLY A 103 -2.12 8.30 13.69
N HIS A 104 -1.69 7.09 13.34
CA HIS A 104 -1.53 6.68 11.95
C HIS A 104 -2.90 6.36 11.31
N GLU A 105 -2.97 6.50 9.99
CA GLU A 105 -4.15 6.08 9.24
C GLU A 105 -4.12 4.58 8.97
N VAL A 106 -5.23 3.90 9.29
CA VAL A 106 -5.45 2.49 8.94
C VAL A 106 -6.33 2.45 7.71
N GLY A 107 -5.78 1.97 6.59
CA GLY A 107 -6.46 1.81 5.30
C GLY A 107 -6.86 0.37 5.02
N CYS A 108 -7.68 0.17 3.98
CA CYS A 108 -8.15 -1.14 3.56
C CYS A 108 -7.26 -1.72 2.45
N HIS A 109 -6.90 -3.02 2.59
CA HIS A 109 -6.16 -3.77 1.57
C HIS A 109 -6.89 -5.05 1.14
N THR A 110 -8.24 -5.04 1.10
CA THR A 110 -9.14 -6.19 1.09
C THR A 110 -9.01 -7.03 2.36
N PHE A 111 -9.83 -8.06 2.53
CA PHE A 111 -9.65 -9.04 3.60
C PHE A 111 -8.74 -10.18 3.14
N SER A 112 -9.05 -10.76 1.98
CA SER A 112 -8.41 -11.98 1.47
C SER A 112 -7.14 -11.75 0.68
N HIS A 113 -6.73 -10.49 0.44
CA HIS A 113 -5.58 -10.14 -0.38
C HIS A 113 -5.57 -10.81 -1.78
N ARG A 114 -6.76 -10.96 -2.39
CA ARG A 114 -6.89 -11.51 -3.75
C ARG A 114 -6.84 -10.40 -4.80
N ARG A 115 -6.41 -10.75 -6.02
CA ARG A 115 -6.49 -9.84 -7.17
C ARG A 115 -7.94 -9.48 -7.47
N ILE A 116 -8.22 -8.19 -7.64
CA ILE A 116 -9.60 -7.69 -7.83
C ILE A 116 -10.27 -8.30 -9.06
N ARG A 117 -9.52 -8.57 -10.12
CA ARG A 117 -10.07 -9.17 -11.34
C ARG A 117 -10.47 -10.65 -11.19
N ASP A 118 -9.93 -11.34 -10.18
CA ASP A 118 -10.13 -12.78 -9.97
C ASP A 118 -11.31 -13.08 -9.03
N ILE A 119 -12.06 -12.04 -8.65
CA ILE A 119 -13.22 -12.13 -7.77
C ILE A 119 -14.42 -11.43 -8.41
N SER A 120 -15.60 -11.96 -8.21
CA SER A 120 -16.83 -11.34 -8.65
C SER A 120 -17.14 -10.06 -7.85
N ARG A 121 -17.98 -9.19 -8.40
CA ARG A 121 -18.36 -7.95 -7.71
C ARG A 121 -19.04 -8.22 -6.36
N GLY A 122 -19.85 -9.27 -6.25
CA GLY A 122 -20.49 -9.65 -4.99
C GLY A 122 -19.50 -10.20 -3.96
N GLU A 123 -18.50 -10.99 -4.39
CA GLU A 123 -17.42 -11.43 -3.53
C GLU A 123 -16.56 -10.26 -3.06
N LEU A 124 -16.21 -9.33 -3.96
CA LEU A 124 -15.47 -8.13 -3.60
C LEU A 124 -16.20 -7.31 -2.52
N SER A 125 -17.50 -7.08 -2.70
CA SER A 125 -18.29 -6.34 -1.70
C SER A 125 -18.22 -7.01 -0.34
N ARG A 126 -18.44 -8.32 -0.26
CA ARG A 126 -18.35 -9.09 1.01
C ARG A 126 -16.95 -9.08 1.60
N ASP A 127 -15.92 -9.16 0.77
CA ASP A 127 -14.52 -9.14 1.19
C ASP A 127 -14.14 -7.79 1.84
N LEU A 128 -14.58 -6.69 1.24
CA LEU A 128 -14.40 -5.34 1.78
C LEU A 128 -15.18 -5.13 3.09
N ASP A 129 -16.43 -5.62 3.16
CA ASP A 129 -17.23 -5.58 4.40
C ASP A 129 -16.55 -6.38 5.51
N ARG A 130 -16.03 -7.57 5.19
CA ARG A 130 -15.28 -8.42 6.12
C ARG A 130 -14.02 -7.73 6.65
N ASN A 131 -13.29 -7.03 5.77
CA ASN A 131 -12.11 -6.28 6.22
C ASN A 131 -12.47 -5.13 7.15
N THR A 132 -13.54 -4.39 6.82
CA THR A 132 -14.04 -3.31 7.68
C THR A 132 -14.47 -3.84 9.05
N ALA A 133 -15.20 -4.96 9.10
CA ALA A 133 -15.60 -5.60 10.33
C ALA A 133 -14.40 -6.12 11.14
N TYR A 134 -13.39 -6.68 10.47
CA TYR A 134 -12.15 -7.10 11.11
C TYR A 134 -11.43 -5.93 11.78
N LEU A 135 -11.21 -4.83 11.07
CA LEU A 135 -10.54 -3.64 11.61
C LEU A 135 -11.30 -3.07 12.81
N ALA A 136 -12.63 -3.02 12.74
CA ALA A 136 -13.45 -2.60 13.88
C ALA A 136 -13.29 -3.54 15.09
N SER A 137 -13.27 -4.88 14.88
CA SER A 137 -13.04 -5.84 15.93
C SER A 137 -11.62 -5.80 16.52
N ALA A 138 -10.64 -5.38 15.72
CA ALA A 138 -9.27 -5.13 16.16
C ALA A 138 -9.12 -3.82 16.96
N GLY A 139 -10.18 -3.01 17.10
CA GLY A 139 -10.17 -1.77 17.88
C GLY A 139 -9.87 -0.51 17.06
N VAL A 140 -9.88 -0.59 15.72
CA VAL A 140 -9.78 0.60 14.86
C VAL A 140 -11.13 1.31 14.85
N ALA A 141 -11.20 2.44 15.54
CA ALA A 141 -12.47 3.12 15.85
C ALA A 141 -13.19 3.70 14.60
N ARG A 142 -12.46 3.99 13.53
CA ARG A 142 -13.02 4.59 12.30
C ARG A 142 -12.91 3.61 11.14
N PRO A 143 -13.96 3.44 10.33
CA PRO A 143 -13.88 2.63 9.12
C PRO A 143 -12.84 3.22 8.15
N PRO A 144 -12.10 2.38 7.41
CA PRO A 144 -11.11 2.85 6.46
C PRO A 144 -11.75 3.68 5.34
N THR A 145 -11.20 4.85 5.06
CA THR A 145 -11.65 5.73 3.97
C THR A 145 -10.74 5.69 2.76
N ASN A 146 -9.58 5.05 2.88
CA ASN A 146 -8.60 4.89 1.82
C ASN A 146 -8.30 3.41 1.57
N PHE A 147 -7.92 3.11 0.34
CA PHE A 147 -7.71 1.75 -0.15
C PHE A 147 -6.40 1.63 -0.93
N ALA A 148 -5.68 0.51 -0.80
CA ALA A 148 -4.62 0.12 -1.71
C ALA A 148 -4.99 -1.17 -2.44
N PHE A 149 -4.69 -1.23 -3.75
CA PHE A 149 -4.98 -2.42 -4.55
C PHE A 149 -3.94 -3.51 -4.28
N PRO A 150 -4.35 -4.72 -3.83
CA PRO A 150 -3.47 -5.86 -3.79
C PRO A 150 -2.76 -6.07 -5.14
N TYR A 151 -1.44 -6.34 -5.09
CA TYR A 151 -0.60 -6.47 -6.29
C TYR A 151 -0.54 -5.21 -7.16
N ASN A 152 -0.94 -4.04 -6.65
CA ASN A 152 -1.11 -2.81 -7.41
C ASN A 152 -2.03 -2.97 -8.65
N ALA A 153 -2.93 -3.95 -8.63
CA ALA A 153 -3.75 -4.39 -9.74
C ALA A 153 -5.21 -3.97 -9.57
N ALA A 154 -5.59 -2.84 -10.16
CA ALA A 154 -6.97 -2.40 -10.23
C ALA A 154 -7.74 -3.11 -11.34
N TRP A 155 -9.08 -3.08 -11.26
CA TRP A 155 -9.95 -3.63 -12.28
C TRP A 155 -11.08 -2.66 -12.64
N PRO A 156 -11.25 -2.27 -13.92
CA PRO A 156 -12.21 -1.24 -14.31
C PRO A 156 -13.66 -1.53 -13.86
N ALA A 157 -14.11 -2.78 -13.97
CA ALA A 157 -15.47 -3.18 -13.60
C ALA A 157 -15.77 -3.07 -12.10
N ALA A 158 -14.74 -3.05 -11.25
CA ALA A 158 -14.86 -2.91 -9.80
C ALA A 158 -14.98 -1.45 -9.32
N ARG A 159 -14.71 -0.46 -10.20
CA ARG A 159 -14.71 0.96 -9.84
C ARG A 159 -15.95 1.46 -9.09
N PRO A 160 -17.18 1.09 -9.44
CA PRO A 160 -18.36 1.55 -8.71
C PRO A 160 -18.33 1.15 -7.23
N GLU A 161 -17.76 -0.02 -6.90
CA GLU A 161 -17.63 -0.50 -5.53
C GLU A 161 -16.66 0.37 -4.73
N PHE A 162 -15.50 0.69 -5.30
CA PHE A 162 -14.51 1.56 -4.66
C PHE A 162 -15.01 2.99 -4.48
N ARG A 163 -15.70 3.56 -5.49
CA ARG A 163 -16.28 4.91 -5.42
C ARG A 163 -17.27 5.08 -4.28
N ARG A 164 -18.04 4.03 -3.98
CA ARG A 164 -19.03 4.05 -2.91
C ARG A 164 -18.40 4.05 -1.52
N ARG A 165 -17.22 3.47 -1.36
CA ARG A 165 -16.61 3.16 -0.06
C ARG A 165 -15.44 4.07 0.30
N PHE A 166 -14.64 4.46 -0.68
CA PHE A 166 -13.35 5.09 -0.43
C PHE A 166 -13.25 6.48 -1.06
N ARG A 167 -12.54 7.35 -0.35
CA ARG A 167 -12.17 8.69 -0.83
C ARG A 167 -11.04 8.61 -1.84
N SER A 168 -10.07 7.72 -1.58
CA SER A 168 -8.95 7.47 -2.48
C SER A 168 -8.59 5.99 -2.55
N CYS A 169 -8.05 5.59 -3.70
CA CYS A 169 -7.48 4.27 -3.92
C CYS A 169 -6.10 4.44 -4.53
N ARG A 170 -5.10 3.75 -3.98
CA ARG A 170 -3.72 3.79 -4.45
C ARG A 170 -3.39 2.51 -5.24
N GLY A 171 -2.82 2.70 -6.41
CA GLY A 171 -2.13 1.67 -7.19
C GLY A 171 -0.63 1.94 -7.25
N ALA A 172 0.02 1.44 -8.30
CA ALA A 172 1.37 1.83 -8.70
C ALA A 172 1.33 2.90 -9.80
N GLY A 173 2.43 3.11 -10.52
CA GLY A 173 2.49 3.94 -11.72
C GLY A 173 3.33 5.19 -11.57
N GLU A 174 4.34 5.13 -10.74
CA GLU A 174 5.50 6.02 -10.54
C GLU A 174 5.34 7.44 -11.14
N ALA A 175 4.58 8.29 -10.46
CA ALA A 175 4.43 9.69 -10.83
C ALA A 175 3.90 10.53 -9.66
N ILE A 176 4.15 11.82 -9.72
CA ILE A 176 3.54 12.82 -8.85
C ILE A 176 2.09 13.03 -9.28
N ASN A 177 1.16 12.95 -8.30
CA ASN A 177 -0.25 13.22 -8.53
C ASN A 177 -0.47 14.74 -8.58
N ARG A 178 -0.59 15.30 -9.80
CA ARG A 178 -0.85 16.74 -10.04
C ARG A 178 -1.71 16.94 -11.28
N GLY A 179 -2.37 18.08 -11.37
CA GLY A 179 -3.31 18.36 -12.46
C GLY A 179 -4.55 17.47 -12.40
N LEU A 180 -4.97 16.86 -13.49
CA LEU A 180 -6.14 16.00 -13.53
C LEU A 180 -5.80 14.60 -13.02
N VAL A 181 -6.13 14.32 -11.76
CA VAL A 181 -5.87 13.07 -11.05
C VAL A 181 -7.17 12.33 -10.78
N ASP A 182 -7.15 11.02 -10.94
CA ASP A 182 -8.24 10.14 -10.48
C ASP A 182 -7.98 9.72 -9.02
N PRO A 183 -8.78 10.18 -8.05
CA PRO A 183 -8.59 9.79 -6.64
C PRO A 183 -8.74 8.29 -6.40
N LEU A 184 -9.48 7.59 -7.27
CA LEU A 184 -9.66 6.14 -7.16
C LEU A 184 -8.56 5.34 -7.89
N MET A 185 -7.47 6.00 -8.29
CA MET A 185 -6.31 5.37 -8.92
C MET A 185 -5.07 6.27 -8.79
N LEU A 186 -4.75 6.67 -7.58
CA LEU A 186 -3.53 7.44 -7.28
C LEU A 186 -2.30 6.65 -7.68
N LYS A 187 -1.35 7.36 -8.26
CA LYS A 187 -0.03 6.80 -8.58
C LYS A 187 0.87 6.86 -7.36
N ALA A 188 1.74 5.86 -7.23
CA ALA A 188 2.66 5.77 -6.12
C ALA A 188 3.99 5.15 -6.56
N VAL A 189 5.05 5.50 -5.84
CA VAL A 189 6.43 5.05 -6.04
C VAL A 189 6.78 4.04 -4.97
N GLU A 190 7.29 2.87 -5.37
CA GLU A 190 7.71 1.83 -4.44
C GLU A 190 9.07 2.15 -3.82
N ILE A 191 9.16 2.11 -2.49
CA ILE A 191 10.43 2.17 -1.76
C ILE A 191 10.94 0.75 -1.57
N ARG A 192 12.08 0.43 -2.17
CA ARG A 192 12.68 -0.90 -2.12
C ARG A 192 14.21 -0.84 -2.16
N GLN A 193 14.85 -1.96 -1.86
CA GLN A 193 16.29 -2.18 -2.06
C GLN A 193 16.54 -2.66 -3.51
N PRO A 194 17.74 -2.49 -4.10
CA PRO A 194 19.01 -2.09 -3.46
C PRO A 194 19.23 -0.56 -3.38
N GLU A 195 20.31 -0.13 -2.74
CA GLU A 195 20.67 1.28 -2.49
C GLU A 195 20.68 2.17 -3.75
N ALA A 196 21.03 1.62 -4.91
CA ALA A 196 20.98 2.37 -6.16
C ALA A 196 19.56 2.85 -6.50
N GLU A 197 18.54 2.03 -6.18
CA GLU A 197 17.14 2.40 -6.34
C GLU A 197 16.73 3.41 -5.27
N ALA A 198 17.24 3.29 -4.04
CA ALA A 198 17.00 4.26 -2.97
C ALA A 198 17.45 5.68 -3.35
N ARG A 199 18.60 5.83 -4.01
CA ARG A 199 19.05 7.13 -4.53
C ARG A 199 18.13 7.70 -5.62
N ALA A 200 17.58 6.83 -6.47
CA ALA A 200 16.58 7.24 -7.45
C ALA A 200 15.28 7.72 -6.79
N GLN A 201 14.94 7.17 -5.63
CA GLN A 201 13.75 7.56 -4.87
C GLN A 201 13.88 8.94 -4.21
N ILE A 202 15.08 9.34 -3.77
CA ILE A 202 15.34 10.70 -3.26
C ILE A 202 15.03 11.75 -4.33
N ARG A 203 15.34 11.49 -5.61
CA ARG A 203 15.00 12.41 -6.71
C ARG A 203 13.51 12.69 -6.81
N TRP A 204 12.64 11.74 -6.43
CA TRP A 204 11.20 12.00 -6.41
C TRP A 204 10.82 13.08 -5.40
N ILE A 205 11.56 13.20 -4.30
CA ILE A 205 11.37 14.27 -3.31
C ILE A 205 11.80 15.61 -3.90
N ASP A 206 12.96 15.66 -4.57
CA ASP A 206 13.41 16.85 -5.28
C ASP A 206 12.39 17.24 -6.37
N ASP A 207 11.94 16.29 -7.16
CA ASP A 207 10.96 16.50 -8.22
C ASP A 207 9.62 17.04 -7.69
N VAL A 208 9.10 16.53 -6.57
CA VAL A 208 7.86 17.05 -6.00
C VAL A 208 8.05 18.40 -5.33
N ALA A 209 9.23 18.68 -4.76
CA ALA A 209 9.57 19.97 -4.20
C ALA A 209 9.54 21.07 -5.28
N GLU A 210 10.05 20.78 -6.48
CA GLU A 210 10.03 21.69 -7.63
C GLU A 210 8.66 21.75 -8.30
N ALA A 211 8.10 20.59 -8.65
CA ALA A 211 6.88 20.48 -9.46
C ALA A 211 5.61 20.83 -8.71
N LYS A 212 5.63 20.76 -7.37
CA LYS A 212 4.47 20.73 -6.48
C LYS A 212 3.52 19.57 -6.83
N GLY A 213 2.53 19.31 -6.00
CA GLY A 213 1.61 18.20 -6.17
C GLY A 213 1.71 17.22 -5.00
N TRP A 214 1.30 15.98 -5.19
CA TRP A 214 1.24 14.96 -4.16
C TRP A 214 1.99 13.71 -4.59
N LEU A 215 3.12 13.45 -3.94
CA LEU A 215 3.91 12.23 -4.06
C LEU A 215 3.42 11.22 -3.02
N VAL A 216 3.15 10.01 -3.45
CA VAL A 216 2.80 8.89 -2.55
C VAL A 216 3.88 7.83 -2.68
N PHE A 217 4.53 7.52 -1.57
CA PHE A 217 5.41 6.36 -1.47
C PHE A 217 4.69 5.16 -0.88
N PHE A 218 5.10 3.95 -1.29
CA PHE A 218 4.67 2.72 -0.62
C PHE A 218 5.83 1.74 -0.45
N THR A 219 5.76 0.97 0.61
CA THR A 219 6.69 -0.12 0.92
C THR A 219 5.97 -1.20 1.73
N HIS A 220 6.67 -2.23 2.14
CA HIS A 220 6.11 -3.29 2.99
C HIS A 220 6.87 -3.35 4.32
N ASP A 221 7.97 -4.07 4.37
CA ASP A 221 8.76 -4.29 5.57
C ASP A 221 9.94 -3.31 5.71
N ILE A 222 10.24 -2.93 6.95
CA ILE A 222 11.43 -2.14 7.31
C ILE A 222 12.33 -3.02 8.16
N ALA A 223 13.36 -3.59 7.54
CA ALA A 223 14.19 -4.61 8.19
C ALA A 223 15.67 -4.49 7.80
N PRO A 224 16.61 -5.01 8.61
CA PRO A 224 18.04 -5.08 8.23
C PRO A 224 18.27 -5.91 6.96
N HIS A 225 17.46 -6.95 6.76
CA HIS A 225 17.43 -7.78 5.57
C HIS A 225 16.00 -7.79 5.01
N PRO A 226 15.60 -6.73 4.30
CA PRO A 226 14.22 -6.58 3.86
C PRO A 226 13.88 -7.57 2.75
N THR A 227 12.60 -7.82 2.57
CA THR A 227 12.10 -8.54 1.39
C THR A 227 12.34 -7.72 0.11
N ALA A 228 12.04 -8.29 -1.04
CA ALA A 228 12.14 -7.57 -2.33
C ALA A 228 11.21 -6.35 -2.43
N HIS A 229 10.26 -6.19 -1.49
CA HIS A 229 9.27 -5.11 -1.44
C HIS A 229 9.48 -4.16 -0.26
N GLY A 230 10.50 -4.42 0.56
CA GLY A 230 10.85 -3.62 1.73
C GLY A 230 12.12 -2.79 1.54
N CYS A 231 12.51 -2.10 2.59
CA CYS A 231 13.77 -1.36 2.65
C CYS A 231 14.39 -1.40 4.06
N THR A 232 15.64 -0.94 4.17
CA THR A 232 16.28 -0.80 5.48
C THR A 232 15.78 0.43 6.22
N SER A 233 15.91 0.42 7.55
CA SER A 233 15.59 1.59 8.38
C SER A 233 16.36 2.82 7.94
N GLU A 234 17.64 2.68 7.58
CA GLU A 234 18.46 3.78 7.09
C GLU A 234 17.93 4.38 5.79
N THR A 235 17.56 3.53 4.82
CA THR A 235 16.95 4.00 3.56
C THR A 235 15.65 4.73 3.83
N PHE A 236 14.79 4.20 4.71
CA PHE A 236 13.50 4.81 5.00
C PHE A 236 13.66 6.14 5.73
N ASP A 237 14.52 6.20 6.75
CA ASP A 237 14.80 7.41 7.52
C ASP A 237 15.30 8.56 6.62
N ARG A 238 16.22 8.26 5.71
CA ARG A 238 16.72 9.24 4.71
C ARG A 238 15.66 9.77 3.76
N LEU A 239 14.56 9.06 3.54
CA LEU A 239 13.46 9.52 2.70
C LEU A 239 12.45 10.36 3.48
N VAL A 240 12.40 10.20 4.80
CA VAL A 240 11.50 10.96 5.67
C VAL A 240 12.11 12.28 6.14
N THR A 241 13.45 12.35 6.19
CA THR A 241 14.23 13.56 6.55
C THR A 241 14.16 14.60 5.45
#